data_cce2ea8f49a083465e8e3ce84ef530c2
#
_entry.id   cce2ea8f49a083465e8e3ce84ef530c2
#
_cell.length_a   1.000
_cell.length_b   1.000
_cell.length_c   1.000
_cell.angle_alpha   90.00
_cell.angle_beta   90.00
_cell.angle_gamma   90.00
#
_symmetry.space_group_name_H-M   'P 1'
#
loop_
_entity.id
_entity.type
_entity.pdbx_description
1 polymer ?
#
loop_
_entity_poly.entity_id
_entity_poly.type
_entity_poly.pdbx_seq_one_letter_code
_entity_poly.pdbx_strand_id
1 'polypeptide(L)'
;MKKRILCFCLCLYCIGLWAANASFKKTGNDLLFLLPQGNVKLEFCTDDMFRVRHSQGTVFAENEQWMVRKYDFTPVHYTVEDKGAAWLITTGKLIIEATKNPFCLSVSDKN
;
A
#
# COMPACT_ATOMS: atom_id res chain seq x y z
N MET A 1 -1.64 -20.96 -42.15
CA MET A 1 -0.45 -20.42 -41.48
C MET A 1 -0.64 -19.00 -40.96
N LYS A 2 -1.30 -18.13 -41.70
CA LYS A 2 -1.55 -16.74 -41.27
C LYS A 2 -2.44 -16.62 -40.03
N LYS A 3 -3.37 -17.56 -39.81
CA LYS A 3 -4.29 -17.56 -38.68
C LYS A 3 -3.58 -17.85 -37.31
N ARG A 4 -2.48 -18.59 -37.33
CA ARG A 4 -1.73 -18.90 -36.11
C ARG A 4 -0.94 -17.72 -35.59
N ILE A 5 -0.45 -16.87 -36.50
CA ILE A 5 0.29 -15.66 -36.13
C ILE A 5 -0.65 -14.62 -35.51
N LEU A 6 -1.90 -14.56 -36.00
CA LEU A 6 -2.90 -13.64 -35.48
C LEU A 6 -3.31 -13.99 -34.04
N CYS A 7 -3.46 -15.27 -33.72
CA CYS A 7 -3.76 -15.73 -32.37
C CYS A 7 -2.62 -15.41 -31.38
N PHE A 8 -1.40 -15.51 -31.83
CA PHE A 8 -0.23 -15.21 -31.02
C PHE A 8 -0.14 -13.72 -30.67
N CYS A 9 -0.45 -12.86 -31.62
CA CYS A 9 -0.50 -11.42 -31.41
C CYS A 9 -1.63 -11.00 -30.44
N LEU A 10 -2.77 -11.70 -30.50
CA LEU A 10 -3.88 -11.43 -29.58
C LEU A 10 -3.53 -11.82 -28.14
N CYS A 11 -2.82 -12.92 -27.94
CA CYS A 11 -2.38 -13.34 -26.62
C CYS A 11 -1.38 -12.37 -26.00
N LEU A 12 -0.47 -11.83 -26.79
CA LEU A 12 0.48 -10.83 -26.35
C LEU A 12 -0.19 -9.51 -25.96
N TYR A 13 -1.26 -9.15 -26.64
CA TYR A 13 -2.02 -7.93 -26.34
C TYR A 13 -2.76 -8.05 -25.01
N CYS A 14 -3.26 -9.25 -24.68
CA CYS A 14 -3.93 -9.47 -23.41
C CYS A 14 -2.96 -9.39 -22.19
N ILE A 15 -1.70 -9.74 -22.37
CA ILE A 15 -0.71 -9.68 -21.28
C ILE A 15 -0.38 -8.22 -20.91
N GLY A 16 -0.42 -7.30 -21.87
CA GLY A 16 -0.16 -5.90 -21.64
C GLY A 16 -1.22 -5.16 -20.82
N LEU A 17 -2.44 -5.72 -20.70
CA LEU A 17 -3.54 -5.14 -19.94
C LEU A 17 -3.51 -5.51 -18.45
N TRP A 18 -2.63 -6.41 -18.06
CA TRP A 18 -2.55 -6.93 -16.69
C TRP A 18 -1.46 -6.27 -15.83
N ALA A 19 -0.86 -5.19 -16.30
CA ALA A 19 0.03 -4.40 -15.49
C ALA A 19 -0.80 -3.69 -14.41
N ALA A 20 -1.16 -4.42 -13.36
CA ALA A 20 -1.92 -3.91 -12.23
C ALA A 20 -1.14 -2.77 -11.56
N ASN A 21 -1.78 -1.64 -11.43
CA ASN A 21 -1.17 -0.38 -11.07
C ASN A 21 -1.22 -0.11 -9.57
N ALA A 22 -0.87 -1.10 -8.75
CA ALA A 22 -0.69 -0.89 -7.32
C ALA A 22 0.71 -0.33 -7.08
N SER A 23 0.78 0.82 -6.44
CA SER A 23 2.04 1.48 -6.11
C SER A 23 1.97 2.10 -4.72
N PHE A 24 3.12 2.54 -4.20
CA PHE A 24 3.14 3.23 -2.93
C PHE A 24 3.99 4.49 -3.01
N LYS A 25 3.71 5.43 -2.11
CA LYS A 25 4.47 6.67 -1.96
C LYS A 25 4.76 6.90 -0.48
N LYS A 26 6.02 7.09 -0.14
CA LYS A 26 6.46 7.34 1.22
C LYS A 26 6.68 8.84 1.42
N THR A 27 6.02 9.42 2.43
CA THR A 27 6.16 10.85 2.76
C THR A 27 6.23 10.98 4.29
N GLY A 28 7.46 11.10 4.84
CA GLY A 28 7.65 11.17 6.29
C GLY A 28 7.09 9.95 7.00
N ASN A 29 6.20 10.17 7.95
CA ASN A 29 5.53 9.09 8.70
C ASN A 29 4.32 8.49 7.96
N ASP A 30 4.03 8.98 6.77
CA ASP A 30 2.89 8.54 6.00
C ASP A 30 3.31 7.63 4.85
N LEU A 31 2.68 6.50 4.73
CA LEU A 31 2.86 5.56 3.63
C LEU A 31 1.53 5.44 2.89
N LEU A 32 1.49 5.95 1.67
CA LEU A 32 0.28 5.96 0.85
C LEU A 32 0.33 4.85 -0.19
N PHE A 33 -0.65 3.97 -0.17
CA PHE A 33 -0.85 2.96 -1.20
C PHE A 33 -1.88 3.45 -2.20
N LEU A 34 -1.48 3.51 -3.46
CA LEU A 34 -2.34 3.89 -4.59
C LEU A 34 -2.86 2.62 -5.23
N LEU A 35 -4.16 2.38 -5.06
CA LEU A 35 -4.81 1.14 -5.47
C LEU A 35 -5.96 1.43 -6.44
N PRO A 36 -6.29 0.50 -7.35
CA PRO A 36 -7.41 0.71 -8.27
C PRO A 36 -8.76 0.90 -7.60
N GLN A 37 -8.94 0.35 -6.39
CA GLN A 37 -10.21 0.37 -5.67
C GLN A 37 -10.28 1.46 -4.60
N GLY A 38 -9.30 2.32 -4.52
CA GLY A 38 -9.22 3.37 -3.51
C GLY A 38 -7.86 3.37 -2.82
N ASN A 39 -7.52 4.48 -2.24
CA ASN A 39 -6.19 4.68 -1.64
C ASN A 39 -6.22 4.41 -0.14
N VAL A 40 -5.17 3.81 0.35
CA VAL A 40 -4.99 3.50 1.77
C VAL A 40 -3.74 4.20 2.27
N LYS A 41 -3.84 4.89 3.39
CA LYS A 41 -2.71 5.56 4.01
C LYS A 41 -2.44 4.96 5.38
N LEU A 42 -1.19 4.57 5.62
CA LEU A 42 -0.70 4.21 6.94
C LEU A 42 0.01 5.42 7.53
N GLU A 43 -0.47 5.92 8.64
CA GLU A 43 0.15 7.02 9.36
C GLU A 43 0.83 6.46 10.61
N PHE A 44 2.16 6.39 10.57
CA PHE A 44 2.93 5.87 11.69
C PHE A 44 3.00 6.88 12.81
N CYS A 45 2.58 6.47 13.98
CA CYS A 45 2.60 7.28 15.19
C CYS A 45 3.84 7.00 16.04
N THR A 46 4.11 5.71 16.26
CA THR A 46 5.30 5.20 16.92
C THR A 46 5.74 3.93 16.19
N ASP A 47 6.83 3.31 16.65
CA ASP A 47 7.34 2.07 16.02
C ASP A 47 6.43 0.86 16.28
N ASP A 48 5.44 0.97 17.17
CA ASP A 48 4.46 -0.07 17.44
C ASP A 48 3.00 0.41 17.30
N MET A 49 2.77 1.59 16.73
CA MET A 49 1.43 2.14 16.55
C MET A 49 1.32 2.89 15.24
N PHE A 50 0.28 2.59 14.47
CA PHE A 50 -0.03 3.31 13.23
C PHE A 50 -1.54 3.39 13.04
N ARG A 51 -1.97 4.37 12.26
CA ARG A 51 -3.38 4.55 11.89
C ARG A 51 -3.56 4.23 10.42
N VAL A 52 -4.66 3.52 10.11
CA VAL A 52 -5.04 3.18 8.73
C VAL A 52 -6.17 4.10 8.31
N ARG A 53 -6.01 4.74 7.16
CA ARG A 53 -7.05 5.59 6.58
C ARG A 53 -7.31 5.16 5.14
N HIS A 54 -8.56 5.30 4.72
CA HIS A 54 -8.99 4.96 3.36
C HIS A 54 -9.68 6.17 2.72
N SER A 55 -9.44 6.34 1.42
CA SER A 55 -10.11 7.35 0.61
C SER A 55 -10.26 6.86 -0.82
N GLN A 56 -11.37 7.20 -1.46
CA GLN A 56 -11.55 6.89 -2.87
C GLN A 56 -10.63 7.72 -3.78
N GLY A 57 -10.21 8.88 -3.30
CA GLY A 57 -9.30 9.76 -4.03
C GLY A 57 -8.01 10.00 -3.26
N THR A 58 -7.31 11.07 -3.59
CA THR A 58 -6.06 11.46 -2.94
C THR A 58 -6.26 12.36 -1.73
N VAL A 59 -7.49 12.82 -1.50
CA VAL A 59 -7.84 13.68 -0.37
C VAL A 59 -8.41 12.82 0.75
N PHE A 60 -7.83 12.92 1.93
CA PHE A 60 -8.29 12.24 3.13
C PHE A 60 -9.04 13.23 4.02
N ALA A 61 -10.03 12.72 4.77
CA ALA A 61 -10.78 13.54 5.70
C ALA A 61 -9.86 14.22 6.72
N GLU A 62 -10.26 15.39 7.21
CA GLU A 62 -9.51 16.10 8.24
C GLU A 62 -9.41 15.27 9.52
N ASN A 63 -8.36 15.54 10.28
CA ASN A 63 -8.14 14.85 11.54
C ASN A 63 -9.20 15.25 12.57
N GLU A 64 -9.83 14.24 13.15
CA GLU A 64 -10.79 14.45 14.22
C GLU A 64 -10.08 14.79 15.52
N GLN A 65 -10.59 15.79 16.23
CA GLN A 65 -9.99 16.25 17.50
C GLN A 65 -10.74 15.78 18.75
N TRP A 66 -11.75 14.94 18.54
CA TRP A 66 -12.63 14.48 19.64
C TRP A 66 -11.99 13.39 20.50
N MET A 67 -11.30 12.46 19.85
CA MET A 67 -10.75 11.27 20.51
C MET A 67 -9.22 11.24 20.45
N VAL A 68 -8.61 11.85 19.44
CA VAL A 68 -7.18 11.91 19.26
C VAL A 68 -6.70 13.34 19.48
N ARG A 69 -5.87 13.54 20.48
CA ARG A 69 -5.34 14.87 20.82
C ARG A 69 -4.01 15.19 20.16
N LYS A 70 -3.35 14.19 19.65
CA LYS A 70 -2.01 14.35 19.08
C LYS A 70 -1.95 13.74 17.67
N TYR A 71 -1.62 14.56 16.70
CA TYR A 71 -1.39 14.13 15.32
C TYR A 71 0.04 14.43 14.85
N ASP A 72 0.81 15.10 15.68
CA ASP A 72 2.21 15.44 15.42
C ASP A 72 3.11 14.47 16.18
N PHE A 73 3.67 13.51 15.45
CA PHE A 73 4.53 12.49 16.01
C PHE A 73 5.96 12.67 15.49
N THR A 74 6.93 12.28 16.31
CA THR A 74 8.32 12.23 15.89
C THR A 74 8.49 11.28 14.72
N PRO A 75 9.49 11.51 13.85
CA PRO A 75 9.73 10.61 12.72
C PRO A 75 9.93 9.16 13.18
N VAL A 76 9.22 8.25 12.53
CA VAL A 76 9.32 6.81 12.77
C VAL A 76 10.17 6.21 11.66
N HIS A 77 11.17 5.43 12.04
CA HIS A 77 11.99 4.72 11.07
C HIS A 77 11.28 3.43 10.65
N TYR A 78 10.99 3.31 9.36
CA TYR A 78 10.40 2.11 8.80
C TYR A 78 10.93 1.88 7.38
N THR A 79 10.91 0.63 6.96
CA THR A 79 11.35 0.23 5.62
C THR A 79 10.20 -0.43 4.88
N VAL A 80 10.20 -0.29 3.56
CA VAL A 80 9.23 -0.93 2.68
C VAL A 80 9.98 -1.78 1.67
N GLU A 81 9.63 -3.07 1.59
CA GLU A 81 10.23 -4.00 0.65
C GLU A 81 9.15 -4.59 -0.24
N ASP A 82 9.36 -4.54 -1.55
CA ASP A 82 8.44 -5.12 -2.53
C ASP A 82 8.77 -6.60 -2.71
N LYS A 83 7.82 -7.46 -2.34
CA LYS A 83 7.95 -8.92 -2.45
C LYS A 83 7.23 -9.49 -3.67
N GLY A 84 6.77 -8.64 -4.59
CA GLY A 84 5.99 -9.05 -5.75
C GLY A 84 4.50 -9.03 -5.48
N ALA A 85 3.98 -10.04 -4.81
CA ALA A 85 2.54 -10.12 -4.47
C ALA A 85 2.15 -9.27 -3.27
N ALA A 86 3.13 -8.79 -2.49
CA ALA A 86 2.88 -8.00 -1.29
C ALA A 86 4.04 -7.03 -1.03
N TRP A 87 3.78 -6.02 -0.23
CA TRP A 87 4.81 -5.18 0.36
C TRP A 87 5.03 -5.59 1.81
N LEU A 88 6.28 -5.63 2.21
CA LEU A 88 6.66 -5.89 3.60
C LEU A 88 7.16 -4.60 4.24
N ILE A 89 6.43 -4.11 5.22
CA ILE A 89 6.77 -2.89 5.95
C ILE A 89 7.28 -3.30 7.33
N THR A 90 8.45 -2.82 7.69
CA THR A 90 9.10 -3.17 8.95
C THR A 90 9.41 -1.91 9.75
N THR A 91 8.90 -1.82 10.95
CA THR A 91 9.30 -0.80 11.94
C THR A 91 10.25 -1.41 12.94
N GLY A 92 10.59 -0.68 14.00
CA GLY A 92 11.41 -1.22 15.09
C GLY A 92 10.75 -2.37 15.86
N LYS A 93 9.42 -2.45 15.88
CA LYS A 93 8.67 -3.43 16.68
C LYS A 93 7.66 -4.25 15.90
N LEU A 94 7.25 -3.81 14.70
CA LEU A 94 6.18 -4.43 13.93
C LEU A 94 6.64 -4.88 12.57
N ILE A 95 6.01 -5.93 12.07
CA ILE A 95 6.07 -6.37 10.68
C ILE A 95 4.67 -6.30 10.12
N ILE A 96 4.52 -5.53 9.04
CA ILE A 96 3.23 -5.34 8.37
C ILE A 96 3.35 -5.88 6.95
N GLU A 97 2.47 -6.80 6.60
CA GLU A 97 2.38 -7.32 5.23
C GLU A 97 1.15 -6.75 4.56
N ALA A 98 1.35 -6.06 3.45
CA ALA A 98 0.28 -5.48 2.65
C ALA A 98 0.21 -6.22 1.32
N THR A 99 -0.78 -7.12 1.17
CA THR A 99 -0.98 -7.81 -0.10
C THR A 99 -1.58 -6.85 -1.13
N LYS A 100 -1.21 -7.04 -2.41
CA LYS A 100 -1.59 -6.10 -3.46
C LYS A 100 -2.96 -6.39 -4.08
N ASN A 101 -3.31 -7.65 -4.25
CA ASN A 101 -4.55 -8.04 -4.92
C ASN A 101 -5.07 -9.37 -4.36
N PRO A 102 -6.12 -9.33 -3.53
CA PRO A 102 -6.77 -8.13 -2.97
C PRO A 102 -5.88 -7.45 -1.93
N PHE A 103 -6.08 -6.16 -1.73
CA PHE A 103 -5.34 -5.43 -0.70
C PHE A 103 -5.79 -5.87 0.68
N CYS A 104 -4.84 -6.32 1.49
CA CYS A 104 -5.10 -6.78 2.85
C CYS A 104 -3.87 -6.50 3.71
N LEU A 105 -4.11 -6.06 4.94
CA LEU A 105 -3.04 -5.80 5.90
C LEU A 105 -3.00 -6.90 6.96
N SER A 106 -1.80 -7.44 7.18
CA SER A 106 -1.51 -8.36 8.27
C SER A 106 -0.41 -7.77 9.12
N VAL A 107 -0.62 -7.72 10.43
CA VAL A 107 0.31 -7.10 11.35
C VAL A 107 0.77 -8.14 12.37
N SER A 108 2.07 -8.20 12.61
CA SER A 108 2.65 -9.08 13.62
C SER A 108 3.76 -8.38 14.38
N ASP A 109 4.02 -8.84 15.59
CA ASP A 109 5.15 -8.40 16.38
C ASP A 109 6.44 -8.96 15.79
N LYS A 110 7.51 -8.19 15.95
CA LYS A 110 8.82 -8.59 15.47
C LYS A 110 9.47 -9.65 16.36
N ASN A 111 8.94 -9.84 17.56
CA ASN A 111 9.44 -10.82 18.53
C ASN A 111 8.85 -12.19 18.34
#